data_6671db66c58e78190ca594fb99ec1d98
#
_entry.id   6671db66c58e78190ca594fb99ec1d98
#
_cell.length_a   1.000
_cell.length_b   1.000
_cell.length_c   1.000
_cell.angle_alpha   90.00
_cell.angle_beta   90.00
_cell.angle_gamma   90.00
#
_symmetry.space_group_name_H-M   'P 1'
#
loop_
_entity.id
_entity.type
_entity.pdbx_description
1 polymer ?
#
loop_
_entity_poly.entity_id
_entity_poly.type
_entity_poly.pdbx_seq_one_letter_code
_entity_poly.pdbx_strand_id
1 'polypeptide(L)'
;MFCLETDKLIRCDVIVDKINSIRIKHTTTLLYLEDSPECFTVEALDDENNTFSSIDGLPFEWTIINDLNEINWNKTSAELEDSRHVLRISKLIDSEYEASESVRQLEAIGLSGNKILIEGLKTGTANVQSKLLDPFYKDELTLKTPLVQLLVVANILLEPSYPVFLLVGSTVKYNVFLIKQTSIEKVNLPSLQYYFESRNTTAANLYSSDLSGSTFVGLEIGLAEVVLVDRNMKDHTIISSQLDNNAMKPIVPPPTALVHVVLPDHLIFTIKVSIFYNSFFFLIFSNKIIKNNYLKNEQKYFY
;
A
#
# COMPACT_ATOMS: atom_id res chain seq x y z
N MET A 1 -31.89 -12.90 -30.24
CA MET A 1 -31.23 -12.16 -31.32
C MET A 1 -31.07 -13.14 -32.48
N PHE A 2 -31.78 -12.93 -33.59
CA PHE A 2 -31.70 -13.81 -34.73
C PHE A 2 -30.67 -13.23 -35.69
N CYS A 3 -29.62 -13.97 -36.01
CA CYS A 3 -28.68 -13.60 -37.05
C CYS A 3 -29.21 -14.20 -38.36
N LEU A 4 -29.63 -13.39 -39.31
CA LEU A 4 -30.28 -13.79 -40.53
C LEU A 4 -29.32 -14.21 -41.67
N GLU A 5 -28.01 -14.28 -41.41
CA GLU A 5 -27.04 -14.54 -42.49
C GLU A 5 -26.55 -16.00 -42.59
N THR A 6 -26.95 -16.86 -41.69
CA THR A 6 -26.66 -18.31 -41.82
C THR A 6 -27.90 -19.08 -41.35
N ASP A 7 -28.38 -20.06 -42.14
CA ASP A 7 -29.49 -20.97 -41.77
C ASP A 7 -29.19 -21.84 -40.50
N LYS A 8 -28.35 -21.35 -39.62
CA LYS A 8 -27.99 -22.00 -38.35
C LYS A 8 -28.78 -21.38 -37.22
N LEU A 9 -29.66 -22.17 -36.65
CA LEU A 9 -30.38 -21.85 -35.41
C LEU A 9 -29.40 -21.85 -34.25
N ILE A 10 -29.12 -20.65 -33.70
CA ILE A 10 -28.35 -20.53 -32.45
C ILE A 10 -29.33 -20.68 -31.29
N ARG A 11 -29.20 -21.75 -30.53
CA ARG A 11 -29.99 -22.02 -29.33
C ARG A 11 -29.20 -21.54 -28.11
N CYS A 12 -29.87 -20.80 -27.22
CA CYS A 12 -29.36 -20.43 -25.92
C CYS A 12 -30.33 -21.00 -24.87
N ASP A 13 -29.84 -21.91 -24.03
CA ASP A 13 -30.60 -22.45 -22.92
C ASP A 13 -30.34 -21.58 -21.67
N VAL A 14 -31.43 -21.17 -21.02
CA VAL A 14 -31.39 -20.42 -19.76
C VAL A 14 -31.77 -21.37 -18.65
N ILE A 15 -30.86 -21.55 -17.70
CA ILE A 15 -31.10 -22.34 -16.50
C ILE A 15 -31.37 -21.35 -15.35
N VAL A 16 -32.45 -21.56 -14.63
CA VAL A 16 -32.81 -20.81 -13.42
C VAL A 16 -32.64 -21.73 -12.24
N ASP A 17 -31.79 -21.34 -11.32
CA ASP A 17 -31.46 -22.13 -10.15
C ASP A 17 -31.35 -21.25 -8.90
N LYS A 18 -31.18 -21.87 -7.74
CA LYS A 18 -31.10 -21.23 -6.44
C LYS A 18 -29.66 -20.94 -6.08
N ILE A 19 -29.39 -19.78 -5.48
CA ILE A 19 -28.09 -19.46 -4.94
C ILE A 19 -27.83 -20.30 -3.69
N ASN A 20 -26.78 -21.08 -3.72
CA ASN A 20 -26.32 -21.89 -2.60
C ASN A 20 -25.20 -21.23 -1.81
N SER A 21 -24.32 -20.50 -2.49
CA SER A 21 -23.23 -19.77 -1.85
C SER A 21 -22.86 -18.50 -2.63
N ILE A 22 -22.20 -17.58 -1.95
CA ILE A 22 -21.65 -16.36 -2.55
C ILE A 22 -20.18 -16.23 -2.21
N ARG A 23 -19.40 -15.62 -3.11
CA ARG A 23 -18.01 -15.28 -2.88
C ARG A 23 -17.70 -13.88 -3.39
N ILE A 24 -16.72 -13.22 -2.78
CA ILE A 24 -16.21 -11.94 -3.27
C ILE A 24 -15.07 -12.20 -4.24
N LYS A 25 -15.22 -11.74 -5.48
CA LYS A 25 -14.18 -11.71 -6.48
C LYS A 25 -13.47 -10.37 -6.45
N HIS A 26 -12.17 -10.40 -6.41
CA HIS A 26 -11.31 -9.22 -6.41
C HIS A 26 -10.03 -9.50 -7.20
N THR A 27 -9.39 -8.45 -7.68
CA THR A 27 -8.13 -8.51 -8.43
C THR A 27 -6.93 -8.53 -7.51
N THR A 28 -7.03 -7.84 -6.38
CA THR A 28 -5.95 -7.70 -5.40
C THR A 28 -6.49 -7.66 -3.97
N THR A 29 -5.67 -8.06 -3.02
CA THR A 29 -5.87 -7.85 -1.58
C THR A 29 -4.97 -6.75 -1.02
N LEU A 30 -4.12 -6.16 -1.89
CA LEU A 30 -3.22 -5.06 -1.56
C LEU A 30 -3.70 -3.80 -2.27
N LEU A 31 -4.03 -2.78 -1.50
CA LEU A 31 -4.42 -1.46 -1.98
C LEU A 31 -3.33 -0.43 -1.64
N TYR A 32 -3.21 0.60 -2.46
CA TYR A 32 -2.35 1.73 -2.14
C TYR A 32 -3.17 2.89 -1.56
N LEU A 33 -2.53 3.61 -0.65
CA LEU A 33 -3.13 4.75 0.02
C LEU A 33 -3.46 5.87 -0.99
N GLU A 34 -4.72 6.30 -1.01
CA GLU A 34 -5.22 7.36 -1.90
C GLU A 34 -4.92 7.11 -3.40
N ASP A 35 -4.94 5.85 -3.81
CA ASP A 35 -4.88 5.43 -5.21
C ASP A 35 -6.28 5.20 -5.78
N SER A 36 -6.35 4.86 -7.06
CA SER A 36 -7.62 4.55 -7.74
C SER A 36 -8.38 3.46 -6.99
N PRO A 37 -9.72 3.62 -6.84
CA PRO A 37 -10.52 2.61 -6.19
C PRO A 37 -10.54 1.31 -7.01
N GLU A 38 -10.51 0.17 -6.31
CA GLU A 38 -10.58 -1.16 -6.90
C GLU A 38 -12.00 -1.69 -6.89
N CYS A 39 -12.39 -2.39 -7.97
CA CYS A 39 -13.72 -2.96 -8.12
C CYS A 39 -13.80 -4.35 -7.49
N PHE A 40 -14.73 -4.50 -6.55
CA PHE A 40 -15.08 -5.77 -5.92
C PHE A 40 -16.43 -6.24 -6.40
N THR A 41 -16.53 -7.54 -6.73
CA THR A 41 -17.75 -8.11 -7.32
C THR A 41 -18.15 -9.35 -6.52
N VAL A 42 -19.44 -9.51 -6.20
CA VAL A 42 -19.98 -10.77 -5.69
C VAL A 42 -20.26 -11.70 -6.87
N GLU A 43 -19.84 -12.93 -6.75
CA GLU A 43 -20.26 -14.06 -7.58
C GLU A 43 -21.12 -14.98 -6.75
N ALA A 44 -22.23 -15.46 -7.31
CA ALA A 44 -23.09 -16.46 -6.70
C ALA A 44 -22.86 -17.82 -7.36
N LEU A 45 -23.02 -18.87 -6.59
CA LEU A 45 -22.83 -20.24 -7.02
C LEU A 45 -24.05 -21.10 -6.62
N ASP A 46 -24.39 -22.06 -7.47
CA ASP A 46 -25.38 -23.11 -7.18
C ASP A 46 -24.82 -24.19 -6.25
N ASP A 47 -25.55 -25.28 -6.04
CA ASP A 47 -25.16 -26.42 -5.21
C ASP A 47 -24.06 -27.29 -5.85
N GLU A 48 -23.90 -27.22 -7.16
CA GLU A 48 -22.83 -27.87 -7.93
C GLU A 48 -21.56 -27.00 -8.07
N ASN A 49 -21.55 -25.78 -7.48
CA ASN A 49 -20.51 -24.77 -7.61
C ASN A 49 -20.38 -24.15 -9.02
N ASN A 50 -21.43 -24.18 -9.84
CA ASN A 50 -21.46 -23.42 -11.06
C ASN A 50 -21.73 -21.94 -10.74
N THR A 51 -21.05 -21.04 -11.43
CA THR A 51 -21.24 -19.60 -11.26
C THR A 51 -22.42 -19.10 -12.07
N PHE A 52 -23.31 -18.34 -11.44
CA PHE A 52 -24.39 -17.64 -12.15
C PHE A 52 -23.83 -16.63 -13.15
N SER A 53 -24.41 -16.62 -14.35
CA SER A 53 -23.98 -15.69 -15.42
C SER A 53 -24.30 -14.22 -15.09
N SER A 54 -25.36 -13.98 -14.33
CA SER A 54 -25.73 -12.66 -13.84
C SER A 54 -26.52 -12.77 -12.53
N ILE A 55 -26.20 -11.91 -11.61
CA ILE A 55 -26.93 -11.65 -10.36
C ILE A 55 -27.27 -10.17 -10.22
N ASP A 56 -27.24 -9.46 -11.37
CA ASP A 56 -27.57 -8.03 -11.44
C ASP A 56 -29.02 -7.79 -10.97
N GLY A 57 -29.20 -6.73 -10.18
CA GLY A 57 -30.50 -6.41 -9.59
C GLY A 57 -30.76 -7.00 -8.22
N LEU A 58 -29.92 -7.93 -7.73
CA LEU A 58 -29.98 -8.37 -6.35
C LEU A 58 -29.30 -7.34 -5.43
N PRO A 59 -29.96 -6.97 -4.31
CA PRO A 59 -29.37 -6.05 -3.34
C PRO A 59 -28.41 -6.75 -2.40
N PHE A 60 -27.25 -6.12 -2.15
CA PHE A 60 -26.25 -6.58 -1.22
C PHE A 60 -25.95 -5.52 -0.16
N GLU A 61 -25.67 -5.95 1.06
CA GLU A 61 -25.13 -5.15 2.14
C GLU A 61 -23.61 -5.37 2.18
N TRP A 62 -22.86 -4.30 1.97
CA TRP A 62 -21.42 -4.32 2.06
C TRP A 62 -20.98 -3.61 3.34
N THR A 63 -20.17 -4.26 4.12
CA THR A 63 -19.70 -3.74 5.41
C THR A 63 -18.19 -3.90 5.55
N ILE A 64 -17.57 -2.88 6.14
CA ILE A 64 -16.18 -2.94 6.58
C ILE A 64 -16.21 -3.36 8.05
N ILE A 65 -15.54 -4.47 8.36
CA ILE A 65 -15.45 -4.99 9.72
C ILE A 65 -14.00 -5.03 10.16
N ASN A 66 -13.80 -4.81 11.45
CA ASN A 66 -12.49 -4.94 12.07
C ASN A 66 -12.05 -6.40 12.07
N ASP A 67 -10.75 -6.64 12.13
CA ASP A 67 -10.21 -7.99 12.22
C ASP A 67 -10.75 -8.67 13.47
N LEU A 68 -11.56 -9.74 13.26
CA LEU A 68 -12.21 -10.50 14.34
C LEU A 68 -11.19 -11.22 15.25
N ASN A 69 -9.95 -11.41 14.75
CA ASN A 69 -8.87 -12.04 15.51
C ASN A 69 -8.22 -11.08 16.52
N GLU A 70 -8.51 -9.79 16.44
CA GLU A 70 -8.03 -8.78 17.38
C GLU A 70 -9.09 -8.34 18.40
N ILE A 71 -10.03 -9.20 18.78
CA ILE A 71 -10.81 -8.98 20.00
C ILE A 71 -9.86 -9.15 21.22
N ASN A 72 -8.85 -8.33 21.26
CA ASN A 72 -8.14 -8.01 22.46
C ASN A 72 -9.08 -7.16 23.29
N TRP A 73 -9.67 -7.74 24.32
CA TRP A 73 -10.53 -7.09 25.30
C TRP A 73 -9.91 -5.84 25.93
N ASN A 74 -8.64 -5.56 25.63
CA ASN A 74 -7.85 -4.43 26.12
C ASN A 74 -7.74 -3.27 25.13
N LYS A 75 -8.30 -3.36 23.90
CA LYS A 75 -8.31 -2.23 22.96
C LYS A 75 -9.38 -1.22 23.37
N THR A 76 -8.99 0.05 23.39
CA THR A 76 -9.93 1.15 23.63
C THR A 76 -10.90 1.30 22.46
N SER A 77 -12.09 1.82 22.72
CA SER A 77 -13.11 2.09 21.65
C SER A 77 -12.56 2.96 20.51
N ALA A 78 -11.59 3.85 20.79
CA ALA A 78 -10.94 4.69 19.80
C ALA A 78 -10.06 3.89 18.82
N GLU A 79 -9.39 2.81 19.27
CA GLU A 79 -8.58 1.94 18.40
C GLU A 79 -9.45 1.05 17.51
N LEU A 80 -10.66 0.69 17.99
CA LEU A 80 -11.65 -0.03 17.21
C LEU A 80 -12.32 0.85 16.13
N GLU A 81 -12.50 2.14 16.39
CA GLU A 81 -12.99 3.09 15.39
C GLU A 81 -11.94 3.40 14.32
N ASP A 82 -10.66 3.40 14.69
CA ASP A 82 -9.56 3.75 13.81
C ASP A 82 -9.40 2.75 12.64
N SER A 83 -9.73 1.47 12.83
CA SER A 83 -9.66 0.48 11.78
C SER A 83 -10.79 0.61 10.74
N ARG A 84 -11.93 1.18 11.08
CA ARG A 84 -13.04 1.44 10.15
C ARG A 84 -12.68 2.50 9.11
N HIS A 85 -11.70 3.34 9.39
CA HIS A 85 -11.26 4.40 8.50
C HIS A 85 -10.13 3.97 7.56
N VAL A 86 -9.70 2.70 7.58
CA VAL A 86 -8.68 2.18 6.67
C VAL A 86 -9.20 2.15 5.23
N LEU A 87 -10.47 1.81 5.05
CA LEU A 87 -11.11 1.66 3.74
C LEU A 87 -12.32 2.58 3.62
N ARG A 88 -12.64 2.94 2.38
CA ARG A 88 -13.91 3.57 2.01
C ARG A 88 -14.58 2.76 0.92
N ILE A 89 -15.89 2.53 1.07
CA ILE A 89 -16.75 1.96 0.04
C ILE A 89 -17.37 3.12 -0.72
N SER A 90 -17.18 3.14 -2.04
CA SER A 90 -17.74 4.15 -2.94
C SER A 90 -18.71 3.49 -3.90
N LYS A 91 -19.72 4.25 -4.34
CA LYS A 91 -20.71 3.79 -5.31
C LYS A 91 -20.15 3.91 -6.73
N LEU A 92 -20.58 3.02 -7.63
CA LEU A 92 -20.21 3.10 -9.03
C LEU A 92 -20.79 4.34 -9.72
N ILE A 93 -22.00 4.77 -9.32
CA ILE A 93 -22.65 5.95 -9.90
C ILE A 93 -21.84 7.23 -9.71
N ASP A 94 -21.02 7.30 -8.66
CA ASP A 94 -20.19 8.47 -8.33
C ASP A 94 -18.78 8.38 -8.93
N SER A 95 -18.55 7.40 -9.84
CA SER A 95 -17.25 7.10 -10.42
C SER A 95 -17.27 7.06 -11.94
N GLU A 96 -16.09 6.92 -12.54
CA GLU A 96 -15.93 6.71 -14.00
C GLU A 96 -16.14 5.22 -14.42
N TYR A 97 -16.39 4.33 -13.46
CA TYR A 97 -16.61 2.92 -13.75
C TYR A 97 -17.99 2.67 -14.36
N GLU A 98 -18.05 1.77 -15.34
CA GLU A 98 -19.32 1.37 -15.94
C GLU A 98 -20.12 0.51 -14.96
N ALA A 99 -21.32 0.95 -14.66
CA ALA A 99 -22.31 0.19 -13.90
C ALA A 99 -23.47 -0.24 -14.81
N SER A 100 -24.00 -1.45 -14.59
CA SER A 100 -25.22 -1.89 -15.23
C SER A 100 -26.40 -1.02 -14.77
N GLU A 101 -27.45 -0.94 -15.60
CA GLU A 101 -28.64 -0.15 -15.27
C GLU A 101 -29.28 -0.63 -13.95
N SER A 102 -29.27 -1.93 -13.69
CA SER A 102 -29.80 -2.52 -12.46
C SER A 102 -29.00 -2.06 -11.22
N VAL A 103 -27.69 -1.98 -11.32
CA VAL A 103 -26.83 -1.49 -10.21
C VAL A 103 -27.09 -0.01 -9.96
N ARG A 104 -27.21 0.80 -11.03
CA ARG A 104 -27.55 2.24 -10.90
C ARG A 104 -28.89 2.47 -10.21
N GLN A 105 -29.90 1.66 -10.54
CA GLN A 105 -31.22 1.75 -9.91
C GLN A 105 -31.16 1.41 -8.42
N LEU A 106 -30.41 0.38 -8.04
CA LEU A 106 -30.19 0.03 -6.64
C LEU A 106 -29.48 1.15 -5.88
N GLU A 107 -28.39 1.69 -6.44
CA GLU A 107 -27.65 2.79 -5.81
C GLU A 107 -28.48 4.07 -5.68
N ALA A 108 -29.39 4.36 -6.63
CA ALA A 108 -30.28 5.51 -6.59
C ALA A 108 -31.27 5.45 -5.42
N ILE A 109 -31.68 4.25 -5.01
CA ILE A 109 -32.56 4.04 -3.83
C ILE A 109 -31.77 3.81 -2.52
N GLY A 110 -30.43 3.95 -2.55
CA GLY A 110 -29.58 3.82 -1.38
C GLY A 110 -29.16 2.39 -1.03
N LEU A 111 -29.40 1.44 -1.92
CA LEU A 111 -28.92 0.06 -1.81
C LEU A 111 -27.63 -0.13 -2.63
N SER A 112 -26.85 -1.15 -2.31
CA SER A 112 -25.71 -1.53 -3.13
C SER A 112 -26.05 -2.79 -3.93
N GLY A 113 -25.48 -2.89 -5.14
CA GLY A 113 -25.57 -4.07 -5.97
C GLY A 113 -24.47 -5.09 -5.69
N ASN A 114 -24.27 -6.01 -6.63
CA ASN A 114 -23.24 -7.03 -6.61
C ASN A 114 -21.82 -6.47 -6.85
N LYS A 115 -21.69 -5.18 -7.15
CA LYS A 115 -20.41 -4.51 -7.41
C LYS A 115 -20.30 -3.26 -6.55
N ILE A 116 -19.08 -3.02 -6.03
CA ILE A 116 -18.71 -1.78 -5.33
C ILE A 116 -17.28 -1.39 -5.65
N LEU A 117 -16.94 -0.17 -5.32
CA LEU A 117 -15.58 0.34 -5.34
C LEU A 117 -15.04 0.47 -3.93
N ILE A 118 -13.79 0.05 -3.73
CA ILE A 118 -13.10 0.15 -2.44
C ILE A 118 -11.79 0.89 -2.64
N GLU A 119 -11.55 1.88 -1.79
CA GLU A 119 -10.32 2.67 -1.77
C GLU A 119 -9.66 2.67 -0.39
N GLY A 120 -8.34 2.78 -0.37
CA GLY A 120 -7.54 2.86 0.85
C GLY A 120 -7.41 4.30 1.32
N LEU A 121 -7.89 4.62 2.53
CA LEU A 121 -7.78 5.95 3.14
C LEU A 121 -6.68 6.07 4.18
N LYS A 122 -6.29 4.95 4.80
CA LYS A 122 -5.27 4.88 5.83
C LYS A 122 -4.54 3.55 5.72
N THR A 123 -3.24 3.55 5.98
CA THR A 123 -2.46 2.31 6.02
C THR A 123 -2.93 1.39 7.14
N GLY A 124 -2.91 0.09 6.89
CA GLY A 124 -3.38 -0.91 7.84
C GLY A 124 -4.22 -1.99 7.18
N THR A 125 -4.87 -2.83 7.98
CA THR A 125 -5.76 -3.89 7.52
C THR A 125 -7.20 -3.62 7.89
N ALA A 126 -8.10 -4.03 7.01
CA ALA A 126 -9.52 -4.11 7.29
C ALA A 126 -10.15 -5.27 6.51
N ASN A 127 -11.27 -5.77 7.01
CA ASN A 127 -12.03 -6.83 6.38
C ASN A 127 -13.26 -6.26 5.71
N VAL A 128 -13.56 -6.77 4.53
CA VAL A 128 -14.77 -6.44 3.78
C VAL A 128 -15.66 -7.66 3.72
N GLN A 129 -16.92 -7.47 4.01
CA GLN A 129 -17.93 -8.49 4.02
C GLN A 129 -19.10 -8.08 3.12
N SER A 130 -19.70 -9.06 2.44
CA SER A 130 -20.90 -8.85 1.64
C SER A 130 -22.00 -9.83 2.06
N LYS A 131 -23.24 -9.34 2.20
CA LYS A 131 -24.42 -10.13 2.56
C LYS A 131 -25.53 -9.87 1.55
N LEU A 132 -26.19 -10.94 1.08
CA LEU A 132 -27.37 -10.83 0.23
C LEU A 132 -28.59 -10.39 1.06
N LEU A 133 -29.29 -9.34 0.59
CA LEU A 133 -30.44 -8.75 1.27
C LEU A 133 -31.80 -9.24 0.75
N ASP A 134 -31.82 -10.11 -0.26
CA ASP A 134 -33.06 -10.59 -0.87
C ASP A 134 -33.94 -11.34 0.16
N PRO A 135 -35.23 -10.99 0.26
CA PRO A 135 -36.16 -11.61 1.20
C PRO A 135 -36.30 -13.13 1.06
N PHE A 136 -36.11 -13.67 -0.15
CA PHE A 136 -36.16 -15.11 -0.43
C PHE A 136 -35.06 -15.88 0.30
N TYR A 137 -33.91 -15.24 0.56
CA TYR A 137 -32.76 -15.87 1.23
C TYR A 137 -32.60 -15.47 2.70
N LYS A 138 -33.54 -14.68 3.27
CA LYS A 138 -33.43 -14.15 4.66
C LYS A 138 -33.33 -15.23 5.73
N ASP A 139 -34.05 -16.35 5.54
CA ASP A 139 -34.13 -17.41 6.52
C ASP A 139 -33.14 -18.56 6.24
N GLU A 140 -32.33 -18.44 5.20
CA GLU A 140 -31.33 -19.45 4.88
C GLU A 140 -30.03 -19.21 5.65
N LEU A 141 -29.91 -19.85 6.78
CA LEU A 141 -28.68 -19.95 7.62
C LEU A 141 -27.48 -20.56 6.87
N THR A 142 -27.65 -21.02 5.63
CA THR A 142 -26.63 -21.70 4.83
C THR A 142 -25.76 -20.76 4.01
N LEU A 143 -26.26 -19.55 3.69
CA LEU A 143 -25.47 -18.57 2.94
C LEU A 143 -24.38 -17.96 3.83
N LYS A 144 -23.19 -18.56 3.76
CA LYS A 144 -22.02 -18.01 4.45
C LYS A 144 -21.69 -16.65 3.86
N THR A 145 -21.55 -15.66 4.73
CA THR A 145 -21.14 -14.31 4.36
C THR A 145 -19.65 -14.32 4.05
N PRO A 146 -19.26 -14.05 2.80
CA PRO A 146 -17.85 -14.03 2.43
C PRO A 146 -17.12 -12.86 3.08
N LEU A 147 -15.90 -13.13 3.52
CA LEU A 147 -15.01 -12.16 4.15
C LEU A 147 -13.71 -12.09 3.36
N VAL A 148 -13.26 -10.88 3.05
CA VAL A 148 -11.96 -10.62 2.41
C VAL A 148 -11.18 -9.63 3.24
N GLN A 149 -9.95 -10.02 3.63
CA GLN A 149 -9.02 -9.12 4.29
C GLN A 149 -8.23 -8.33 3.25
N LEU A 150 -8.23 -7.01 3.41
CA LEU A 150 -7.49 -6.08 2.58
C LEU A 150 -6.40 -5.40 3.39
N LEU A 151 -5.25 -5.19 2.76
CA LEU A 151 -4.12 -4.46 3.29
C LEU A 151 -3.93 -3.18 2.50
N VAL A 152 -3.92 -2.05 3.19
CA VAL A 152 -3.62 -0.74 2.60
C VAL A 152 -2.19 -0.35 2.96
N VAL A 153 -1.37 -0.06 1.95
CA VAL A 153 0.01 0.36 2.09
C VAL A 153 0.25 1.74 1.50
N ALA A 154 1.22 2.46 2.04
CA ALA A 154 1.66 3.71 1.46
C ALA A 154 2.76 3.47 0.42
N ASN A 155 2.66 4.13 -0.74
CA ASN A 155 3.75 4.15 -1.70
C ASN A 155 4.73 5.27 -1.31
N ILE A 156 5.87 4.88 -0.74
CA ILE A 156 6.83 5.80 -0.11
C ILE A 156 8.15 5.80 -0.86
N LEU A 157 8.66 7.00 -1.12
CA LEU A 157 9.99 7.26 -1.62
C LEU A 157 10.84 7.91 -0.53
N LEU A 158 12.01 7.33 -0.27
CA LEU A 158 13.04 7.92 0.58
C LEU A 158 14.06 8.69 -0.27
N GLU A 159 14.44 9.87 0.15
CA GLU A 159 15.49 10.64 -0.50
C GLU A 159 16.60 10.98 0.52
N PRO A 160 17.86 10.59 0.24
CA PRO A 160 18.36 9.95 -0.96
C PRO A 160 17.87 8.49 -1.12
N SER A 161 17.56 8.09 -2.36
CA SER A 161 17.06 6.74 -2.72
C SER A 161 18.18 5.73 -3.02
N TYR A 162 19.41 6.21 -3.14
CA TYR A 162 20.60 5.41 -3.41
C TYR A 162 21.39 5.14 -2.12
N PRO A 163 22.24 4.10 -2.07
CA PRO A 163 23.12 3.86 -0.93
C PRO A 163 24.02 5.06 -0.65
N VAL A 164 24.04 5.50 0.61
CA VAL A 164 24.81 6.67 1.05
C VAL A 164 26.12 6.22 1.68
N PHE A 165 27.20 6.91 1.33
CA PHE A 165 28.51 6.69 1.94
C PHE A 165 28.83 7.84 2.89
N LEU A 166 29.04 7.54 4.16
CA LEU A 166 29.35 8.49 5.21
C LEU A 166 30.77 8.27 5.75
N LEU A 167 31.37 9.35 6.21
CA LEU A 167 32.53 9.25 7.11
C LEU A 167 32.05 9.15 8.55
N VAL A 168 32.89 8.61 9.41
CA VAL A 168 32.64 8.66 10.87
C VAL A 168 32.47 10.12 11.29
N GLY A 169 31.37 10.42 12.00
CA GLY A 169 30.99 11.76 12.43
C GLY A 169 30.22 12.59 11.41
N SER A 170 30.13 12.17 10.13
CA SER A 170 29.31 12.85 9.14
C SER A 170 27.84 12.41 9.23
N THR A 171 26.96 13.24 8.70
CA THR A 171 25.51 13.03 8.79
C THR A 171 24.84 13.00 7.42
N VAL A 172 23.72 12.27 7.34
CA VAL A 172 22.79 12.29 6.21
C VAL A 172 21.38 12.53 6.73
N LYS A 173 20.64 13.36 6.03
CA LYS A 173 19.21 13.62 6.31
C LYS A 173 18.36 12.96 5.24
N TYR A 174 17.36 12.18 5.69
CA TYR A 174 16.39 11.57 4.82
C TYR A 174 15.11 12.40 4.77
N ASN A 175 14.60 12.62 3.55
CA ASN A 175 13.25 13.11 3.32
C ASN A 175 12.36 11.94 2.95
N VAL A 176 11.11 12.02 3.36
CA VAL A 176 10.07 11.02 3.06
C VAL A 176 9.04 11.66 2.15
N PHE A 177 8.74 10.99 1.05
CA PHE A 177 7.71 11.42 0.12
C PHE A 177 6.66 10.32 -0.03
N LEU A 178 5.39 10.70 0.05
CA LEU A 178 4.25 9.87 -0.23
C LEU A 178 3.84 10.08 -1.69
N ILE A 179 3.85 9.02 -2.47
CA ILE A 179 3.43 9.04 -3.87
C ILE A 179 1.95 8.66 -3.90
N LYS A 180 1.11 9.61 -4.32
CA LYS A 180 -0.33 9.46 -4.54
C LYS A 180 -0.61 9.41 -6.04
N GLN A 181 -1.81 9.06 -6.44
CA GLN A 181 -2.22 8.96 -7.84
C GLN A 181 -1.88 10.24 -8.66
N THR A 182 -2.12 11.42 -8.09
CA THR A 182 -2.00 12.69 -8.81
C THR A 182 -0.89 13.61 -8.30
N SER A 183 -0.24 13.26 -7.18
CA SER A 183 0.71 14.14 -6.51
C SER A 183 1.79 13.40 -5.74
N ILE A 184 2.88 14.10 -5.45
CA ILE A 184 3.91 13.63 -4.53
C ILE A 184 3.92 14.61 -3.35
N GLU A 185 3.67 14.10 -2.17
CA GLU A 185 3.63 14.89 -0.95
C GLU A 185 4.82 14.59 -0.04
N LYS A 186 5.43 15.64 0.50
CA LYS A 186 6.48 15.49 1.50
C LYS A 186 5.85 15.21 2.87
N VAL A 187 6.26 14.12 3.48
CA VAL A 187 5.88 13.79 4.86
C VAL A 187 6.74 14.62 5.82
N ASN A 188 6.09 15.41 6.67
CA ASN A 188 6.77 16.19 7.68
C ASN A 188 7.11 15.31 8.89
N LEU A 189 8.37 15.30 9.28
CA LEU A 189 8.85 14.63 10.48
C LEU A 189 9.20 15.67 11.57
N PRO A 190 8.96 15.38 12.85
CA PRO A 190 8.43 14.13 13.39
C PRO A 190 6.95 13.92 13.05
N SER A 191 6.57 12.65 12.80
CA SER A 191 5.21 12.24 12.49
C SER A 191 4.67 11.30 13.56
N LEU A 192 3.36 11.33 13.79
CA LEU A 192 2.69 10.37 14.67
C LEU A 192 2.66 8.97 14.04
N GLN A 193 2.65 8.90 12.70
CA GLN A 193 2.55 7.65 11.96
C GLN A 193 3.92 7.08 11.59
N TYR A 194 4.82 7.91 11.06
CA TYR A 194 6.10 7.47 10.52
C TYR A 194 7.27 7.86 11.42
N TYR A 195 8.22 6.95 11.57
CA TYR A 195 9.49 7.22 12.24
C TYR A 195 10.60 6.34 11.67
N PHE A 196 11.84 6.79 11.82
CA PHE A 196 13.01 6.04 11.38
C PHE A 196 13.62 5.20 12.48
N GLU A 197 14.12 4.04 12.10
CA GLU A 197 14.96 3.17 12.93
C GLU A 197 16.24 2.77 12.18
N SER A 198 17.32 2.51 12.92
CA SER A 198 18.52 1.87 12.39
C SER A 198 18.59 0.43 12.84
N ARG A 199 18.78 -0.51 11.90
CA ARG A 199 18.99 -1.94 12.23
C ARG A 199 20.40 -2.23 12.71
N ASN A 200 21.36 -1.31 12.49
CA ASN A 200 22.71 -1.39 13.03
C ASN A 200 23.11 -0.04 13.62
N THR A 201 22.74 0.14 14.89
CA THR A 201 22.98 1.39 15.62
C THR A 201 24.44 1.65 15.96
N THR A 202 25.31 0.64 15.84
CA THR A 202 26.77 0.82 16.05
C THR A 202 27.42 1.47 14.85
N ALA A 203 27.02 1.11 13.61
CA ALA A 203 27.54 1.73 12.40
C ALA A 203 26.94 3.11 12.15
N ALA A 204 25.61 3.25 12.20
CA ALA A 204 24.95 4.54 12.05
C ALA A 204 23.68 4.60 12.93
N ASN A 205 23.42 5.74 13.54
CA ASN A 205 22.26 5.94 14.40
C ASN A 205 21.64 7.33 14.17
N LEU A 206 20.44 7.51 14.71
CA LEU A 206 19.76 8.80 14.71
C LEU A 206 20.61 9.87 15.40
N TYR A 207 20.71 11.02 14.77
CA TYR A 207 21.45 12.16 15.32
C TYR A 207 20.59 12.85 16.40
N SER A 208 21.04 12.78 17.64
CA SER A 208 20.28 13.21 18.82
C SER A 208 19.91 14.70 18.83
N SER A 209 20.65 15.54 18.11
CA SER A 209 20.37 16.97 18.00
C SER A 209 19.33 17.32 16.94
N ASP A 210 18.90 16.36 16.10
CA ASP A 210 17.85 16.57 15.12
C ASP A 210 16.49 16.19 15.69
N LEU A 211 15.67 17.18 16.00
CA LEU A 211 14.31 16.98 16.51
C LEU A 211 13.36 16.35 15.49
N SER A 212 13.71 16.36 14.21
CA SER A 212 12.89 15.71 13.17
C SER A 212 13.01 14.18 13.19
N GLY A 213 14.08 13.64 13.80
CA GLY A 213 14.33 12.19 13.81
C GLY A 213 14.57 11.60 12.41
N SER A 214 15.09 12.41 11.48
CA SER A 214 15.34 12.01 10.10
C SER A 214 16.82 12.05 9.69
N THR A 215 17.69 12.54 10.58
CA THR A 215 19.13 12.64 10.35
C THR A 215 19.86 11.50 11.03
N PHE A 216 20.74 10.85 10.28
CA PHE A 216 21.61 9.76 10.76
C PHE A 216 23.05 10.22 10.78
N VAL A 217 23.79 9.79 11.79
CA VAL A 217 25.24 10.03 11.93
C VAL A 217 25.98 8.72 11.83
N GLY A 218 27.08 8.71 11.06
CA GLY A 218 28.01 7.59 11.01
C GLY A 218 28.84 7.54 12.29
N LEU A 219 28.81 6.43 13.02
CA LEU A 219 29.50 6.23 14.30
C LEU A 219 30.73 5.37 14.13
N GLU A 220 30.60 4.21 13.52
CA GLU A 220 31.68 3.25 13.29
C GLU A 220 31.65 2.76 11.85
N ILE A 221 32.80 2.28 11.35
CA ILE A 221 32.91 1.72 10.00
C ILE A 221 32.02 0.47 9.91
N GLY A 222 31.12 0.47 8.93
CA GLY A 222 30.19 -0.64 8.75
C GLY A 222 29.01 -0.29 7.84
N LEU A 223 28.05 -1.20 7.79
CA LEU A 223 26.80 -1.05 7.06
C LEU A 223 25.66 -0.91 8.05
N ALA A 224 24.82 0.09 7.87
CA ALA A 224 23.56 0.23 8.56
C ALA A 224 22.42 0.24 7.56
N GLU A 225 21.32 -0.40 7.91
CA GLU A 225 20.05 -0.30 7.19
C GLU A 225 19.13 0.64 7.96
N VAL A 226 18.78 1.74 7.32
CA VAL A 226 17.81 2.71 7.83
C VAL A 226 16.43 2.30 7.35
N VAL A 227 15.50 2.14 8.27
CA VAL A 227 14.14 1.65 8.01
C VAL A 227 13.15 2.72 8.38
N LEU A 228 12.22 3.03 7.48
CA LEU A 228 11.07 3.85 7.81
C LEU A 228 9.94 2.93 8.30
N VAL A 229 9.54 3.11 9.54
CA VAL A 229 8.49 2.31 10.16
C VAL A 229 7.17 3.07 10.11
N ASP A 230 6.13 2.41 9.61
CA ASP A 230 4.75 2.85 9.73
C ASP A 230 4.12 2.18 10.95
N ARG A 231 3.64 2.96 11.91
CA ARG A 231 3.05 2.46 13.16
C ARG A 231 1.77 1.65 12.92
N ASN A 232 1.02 1.97 11.86
CA ASN A 232 -0.20 1.25 11.50
C ASN A 232 0.10 -0.13 10.89
N MET A 233 1.36 -0.36 10.48
CA MET A 233 1.79 -1.56 9.77
C MET A 233 2.68 -2.49 10.63
N LYS A 234 2.85 -2.23 11.92
CA LYS A 234 3.78 -2.97 12.78
C LYS A 234 3.60 -4.49 12.75
N ASP A 235 2.35 -4.94 12.69
CA ASP A 235 2.02 -6.37 12.72
C ASP A 235 2.16 -7.03 11.33
N HIS A 236 2.40 -6.25 10.27
CA HIS A 236 2.54 -6.69 8.89
C HIS A 236 3.95 -6.53 8.34
N THR A 237 4.85 -5.93 9.11
CA THR A 237 6.27 -5.83 8.76
C THR A 237 7.05 -6.97 9.41
N ILE A 238 7.77 -7.76 8.60
CA ILE A 238 8.69 -8.76 9.17
C ILE A 238 9.81 -8.04 9.88
N ILE A 239 9.78 -8.06 11.20
CA ILE A 239 11.01 -8.04 11.98
C ILE A 239 11.44 -9.51 12.07
N SER A 240 12.50 -9.85 11.39
CA SER A 240 13.02 -11.16 11.02
C SER A 240 13.26 -12.17 12.17
N SER A 241 12.30 -12.48 13.02
CA SER A 241 12.54 -13.46 14.09
C SER A 241 11.42 -14.42 14.45
N GLN A 242 10.24 -14.33 13.83
CA GLN A 242 9.19 -15.34 14.13
C GLN A 242 8.41 -15.71 12.88
N LEU A 243 8.79 -16.86 12.29
CA LEU A 243 7.94 -17.61 11.38
C LEU A 243 6.89 -18.36 12.23
N ASP A 244 5.80 -17.71 12.54
CA ASP A 244 4.61 -18.44 12.98
C ASP A 244 3.85 -18.94 11.75
N ASN A 245 3.83 -20.28 11.61
CA ASN A 245 3.39 -21.04 10.45
C ASN A 245 1.87 -21.04 10.17
N ASN A 246 1.06 -20.13 10.70
CA ASN A 246 -0.39 -20.31 10.70
C ASN A 246 -1.28 -19.20 10.16
N ALA A 247 -0.76 -18.17 9.49
CA ALA A 247 -1.61 -17.33 8.63
C ALA A 247 -0.73 -16.64 7.60
N MET A 248 -1.03 -16.82 6.32
CA MET A 248 -0.45 -16.04 5.23
C MET A 248 -0.99 -14.60 5.30
N LYS A 249 -0.53 -13.82 6.28
CA LYS A 249 -0.73 -12.36 6.25
C LYS A 249 0.16 -11.79 5.15
N PRO A 250 -0.33 -10.93 4.27
CA PRO A 250 0.51 -10.28 3.28
C PRO A 250 1.58 -9.47 4.00
N ILE A 251 2.83 -9.76 3.65
CA ILE A 251 3.99 -9.14 4.26
C ILE A 251 4.55 -8.14 3.27
N VAL A 252 4.56 -6.87 3.65
CA VAL A 252 5.13 -5.80 2.85
C VAL A 252 6.42 -5.34 3.52
N PRO A 253 7.57 -5.38 2.81
CA PRO A 253 8.81 -4.89 3.38
C PRO A 253 8.71 -3.38 3.61
N PRO A 254 9.17 -2.86 4.77
CA PRO A 254 9.19 -1.44 5.03
C PRO A 254 10.18 -0.74 4.08
N PRO A 255 9.96 0.54 3.75
CA PRO A 255 10.92 1.33 2.99
C PRO A 255 12.26 1.40 3.71
N THR A 256 13.34 1.05 3.00
CA THR A 256 14.69 0.96 3.58
C THR A 256 15.70 1.74 2.74
N ALA A 257 16.75 2.22 3.41
CA ALA A 257 17.90 2.86 2.77
C ALA A 257 19.20 2.32 3.39
N LEU A 258 20.24 2.15 2.55
CA LEU A 258 21.53 1.64 3.00
C LEU A 258 22.50 2.80 3.28
N VAL A 259 23.14 2.75 4.44
CA VAL A 259 24.19 3.68 4.85
C VAL A 259 25.49 2.93 5.08
N HIS A 260 26.50 3.24 4.28
CA HIS A 260 27.85 2.72 4.41
C HIS A 260 28.70 3.75 5.14
N VAL A 261 29.17 3.43 6.32
CA VAL A 261 30.16 4.24 7.02
C VAL A 261 31.53 3.73 6.69
N VAL A 262 32.35 4.59 6.10
CA VAL A 262 33.63 4.21 5.47
C VAL A 262 34.75 5.17 5.86
N LEU A 263 35.99 4.71 5.73
CA LEU A 263 37.14 5.60 5.74
C LEU A 263 37.34 6.20 4.35
N PRO A 264 37.80 7.44 4.24
CA PRO A 264 38.19 8.02 2.97
C PRO A 264 39.48 7.35 2.48
N ASP A 265 39.53 6.99 1.20
CA ASP A 265 40.74 6.53 0.55
C ASP A 265 41.63 7.71 0.13
N HIS A 266 40.99 8.72 -0.47
CA HIS A 266 41.64 9.97 -0.85
C HIS A 266 40.62 11.12 -0.94
N LEU A 267 41.13 12.34 -0.87
CA LEU A 267 40.33 13.56 -0.99
C LEU A 267 40.65 14.23 -2.32
N ILE A 268 39.62 14.54 -3.10
CA ILE A 268 39.74 15.32 -4.33
C ILE A 268 39.12 16.69 -4.08
N PHE A 269 39.93 17.73 -4.27
CA PHE A 269 39.48 19.11 -4.23
C PHE A 269 39.10 19.57 -5.64
N THR A 270 37.83 19.86 -5.86
CA THR A 270 37.36 20.45 -7.13
C THR A 270 37.11 21.93 -6.91
N ILE A 271 37.88 22.77 -7.59
CA ILE A 271 37.70 24.20 -7.57
C ILE A 271 36.71 24.56 -8.70
N LYS A 272 35.47 24.97 -8.34
CA LYS A 272 34.58 25.63 -9.30
C LYS A 272 34.89 27.11 -9.33
N VAL A 273 35.58 27.55 -10.39
CA VAL A 273 35.76 28.98 -10.64
C VAL A 273 34.53 29.48 -11.38
N SER A 274 33.65 30.20 -10.67
CA SER A 274 32.56 30.95 -11.30
C SER A 274 33.12 32.32 -11.70
N ILE A 275 33.33 32.56 -12.99
CA ILE A 275 33.74 33.87 -13.51
C ILE A 275 32.48 34.76 -13.51
N PHE A 276 32.32 35.56 -12.47
CA PHE A 276 31.38 36.68 -12.51
C PHE A 276 32.09 37.88 -13.09
N TYR A 277 31.56 38.43 -14.14
CA TYR A 277 31.95 39.76 -14.62
C TYR A 277 31.61 40.80 -13.54
N ASN A 278 32.57 41.29 -12.87
CA ASN A 278 32.74 42.37 -11.88
C ASN A 278 33.14 41.88 -10.48
N SER A 279 34.47 41.89 -10.29
CA SER A 279 35.19 42.28 -9.07
C SER A 279 35.09 41.52 -7.77
N PHE A 280 34.51 40.30 -7.67
CA PHE A 280 34.66 39.45 -6.48
C PHE A 280 34.89 38.00 -6.85
N PHE A 281 36.05 37.44 -6.43
CA PHE A 281 36.32 36.00 -6.51
C PHE A 281 35.74 35.31 -5.28
N PHE A 282 34.74 34.44 -5.45
CA PHE A 282 34.37 33.46 -4.45
C PHE A 282 34.90 32.10 -4.87
N LEU A 283 35.80 31.53 -4.08
CA LEU A 283 36.24 30.14 -4.19
C LEU A 283 35.26 29.27 -3.44
N ILE A 284 34.48 28.46 -4.15
CA ILE A 284 33.64 27.41 -3.53
C ILE A 284 34.40 26.11 -3.61
N PHE A 285 34.77 25.57 -2.46
CA PHE A 285 35.34 24.22 -2.33
C PHE A 285 34.23 23.19 -2.20
N SER A 286 34.16 22.27 -3.13
CA SER A 286 33.27 21.10 -3.04
C SER A 286 34.13 19.86 -2.78
N ASN A 287 33.91 19.20 -1.66
CA ASN A 287 34.58 17.93 -1.33
C ASN A 287 33.80 16.78 -1.91
N LYS A 288 34.37 16.04 -2.84
CA LYS A 288 33.80 14.80 -3.36
C LYS A 288 34.66 13.63 -2.82
N ILE A 289 34.01 12.73 -2.09
CA ILE A 289 34.65 11.51 -1.58
C ILE A 289 34.41 10.41 -2.60
N ILE A 290 35.47 9.80 -3.13
CA ILE A 290 35.40 8.69 -4.07
C ILE A 290 36.10 7.49 -3.44
N LYS A 291 35.42 6.36 -3.39
CA LYS A 291 35.96 5.10 -2.94
C LYS A 291 36.23 4.18 -4.14
N ASN A 292 37.48 3.77 -4.32
CA ASN A 292 37.94 3.12 -5.57
C ASN A 292 37.93 1.59 -5.56
N ASN A 293 37.31 0.88 -4.66
CA ASN A 293 37.49 -0.59 -4.60
C ASN A 293 36.28 -1.51 -4.71
N TYR A 294 35.06 -0.98 -5.02
CA TYR A 294 33.90 -1.87 -5.22
C TYR A 294 33.22 -1.78 -6.60
N LEU A 295 33.78 -1.03 -7.54
CA LEU A 295 33.18 -0.87 -8.89
C LEU A 295 34.10 -1.42 -9.98
N LYS A 296 34.52 -2.67 -9.87
CA LYS A 296 35.18 -3.32 -11.02
C LYS A 296 34.20 -3.88 -12.07
N ASN A 297 32.89 -3.83 -11.86
CA ASN A 297 31.93 -4.43 -12.78
C ASN A 297 30.75 -3.55 -13.22
N GLU A 298 30.68 -2.26 -12.87
CA GLU A 298 29.60 -1.38 -13.37
C GLU A 298 30.11 -0.02 -13.82
N GLN A 299 31.11 -0.03 -14.72
CA GLN A 299 31.40 1.16 -15.51
C GLN A 299 30.66 1.06 -16.85
N LYS A 300 29.42 1.45 -16.90
CA LYS A 300 28.74 1.97 -18.10
C LYS A 300 27.54 2.77 -17.62
N TYR A 301 27.46 4.00 -18.04
CA TYR A 301 26.44 5.02 -17.83
C TYR A 301 26.66 5.99 -16.66
N PHE A 302 27.46 7.01 -16.91
CA PHE A 302 27.22 8.38 -16.43
C PHE A 302 27.85 9.35 -17.44
N TYR A 303 26.98 9.93 -18.26
CA TYR A 303 27.19 11.24 -18.87
C TYR A 303 26.39 12.27 -18.09
#